data_ac7a085580ac0d9aa73dacf4924c1e68
#
_entry.id   ac7a085580ac0d9aa73dacf4924c1e68
#
_cell.length_a   1.000
_cell.length_b   1.000
_cell.length_c   1.000
_cell.angle_alpha   90.00
_cell.angle_beta   90.00
_cell.angle_gamma   90.00
#
_symmetry.space_group_name_H-M   'P 1'
#
loop_
_entity.id
_entity.type
_entity.pdbx_description
1 polymer ?
#
loop_
_entity_poly.entity_id
_entity_poly.type
_entity_poly.pdbx_seq_one_letter_code
_entity_poly.pdbx_strand_id
1 'polypeptide(L)'
;MNYNSKNLSESMIKNSDVYDLLLKIPAGKVSTYGDLAKALGNPLASQEIGRILGKNPNPIKVPCHRVVMSNGKVGGYRYGSERKRELLEKEGISFINGVVSDFKKVRVNLSSKQ
;
A
#
# COMPACT_ATOMS: atom_id res chain seq x y z
N MET A 1 14.04 -29.28 -0.71
CA MET A 1 14.11 -28.78 -0.89
C MET A 1 13.59 -27.88 -1.58
N ASN A 2 13.03 -27.63 -2.04
CA ASN A 2 12.54 -26.86 -2.78
C ASN A 2 11.66 -25.85 -2.27
N TYR A 3 10.88 -25.98 -1.39
CA TYR A 3 10.08 -24.96 -0.86
C TYR A 3 10.88 -23.88 -0.26
N ASN A 4 12.10 -24.12 -0.13
CA ASN A 4 12.97 -23.10 0.32
C ASN A 4 13.01 -21.90 -0.58
N SER A 5 12.88 -22.11 -1.84
CA SER A 5 12.96 -20.98 -2.73
C SER A 5 11.81 -20.04 -2.53
N LYS A 6 10.66 -20.59 -2.17
CA LYS A 6 9.54 -19.75 -1.88
C LYS A 6 9.79 -18.89 -0.66
N ASN A 7 10.35 -19.49 0.36
CA ASN A 7 10.68 -18.75 1.57
C ASN A 7 11.72 -17.70 1.32
N LEU A 8 12.66 -18.00 0.48
CA LEU A 8 13.68 -17.04 0.14
C LEU A 8 13.11 -15.84 -0.57
N SER A 9 12.15 -16.08 -1.42
CA SER A 9 11.48 -15.01 -2.10
C SER A 9 10.88 -14.05 -1.14
N GLU A 10 10.19 -14.57 -0.15
CA GLU A 10 9.58 -13.71 0.84
C GLU A 10 10.61 -12.93 1.62
N SER A 11 11.71 -13.58 1.96
CA SER A 11 12.71 -12.92 2.76
C SER A 11 13.45 -11.85 2.00
N MET A 12 13.26 -11.78 0.70
CA MET A 12 13.91 -10.73 -0.09
C MET A 12 13.18 -9.41 -0.05
N ILE A 13 11.97 -9.36 0.48
CA ILE A 13 11.28 -8.10 0.62
C ILE A 13 11.69 -7.47 1.95
N LYS A 14 12.36 -6.35 1.85
CA LYS A 14 12.80 -5.64 3.04
C LYS A 14 11.79 -4.59 3.45
N ASN A 15 11.60 -4.45 4.75
CA ASN A 15 10.70 -3.43 5.27
C ASN A 15 11.07 -2.06 4.74
N SER A 16 12.36 -1.76 4.71
CA SER A 16 12.82 -0.45 4.27
C SER A 16 12.45 -0.18 2.81
N ASP A 17 12.48 -1.19 1.96
CA ASP A 17 12.11 -1.01 0.57
C ASP A 17 10.63 -0.65 0.44
N VAL A 18 9.79 -1.27 1.25
CA VAL A 18 8.38 -0.97 1.26
C VAL A 18 8.16 0.46 1.73
N TYR A 19 8.81 0.84 2.82
CA TYR A 19 8.64 2.18 3.37
C TYR A 19 9.13 3.25 2.39
N ASP A 20 10.20 2.98 1.68
CA ASP A 20 10.70 3.90 0.67
C ASP A 20 9.68 4.13 -0.44
N LEU A 21 8.99 3.06 -0.85
CA LEU A 21 7.94 3.21 -1.84
C LEU A 21 6.77 4.03 -1.32
N LEU A 22 6.41 3.83 -0.06
CA LEU A 22 5.31 4.60 0.53
C LEU A 22 5.59 6.09 0.47
N LEU A 23 6.85 6.46 0.69
CA LEU A 23 7.22 7.88 0.67
C LEU A 23 7.05 8.51 -0.71
N LYS A 24 6.92 7.70 -1.74
CA LYS A 24 6.69 8.20 -3.09
C LYS A 24 5.22 8.45 -3.40
N ILE A 25 4.32 8.11 -2.49
CA ILE A 25 2.89 8.32 -2.70
C ILE A 25 2.53 9.68 -2.10
N PRO A 26 2.25 10.69 -2.93
CA PRO A 26 1.96 12.02 -2.38
C PRO A 26 0.56 12.10 -1.79
N ALA A 27 0.33 13.08 -0.96
CA ALA A 27 -1.00 13.35 -0.44
C ALA A 27 -1.95 13.58 -1.60
N GLY A 28 -3.14 13.05 -1.50
CA GLY A 28 -4.12 13.14 -2.59
C GLY A 28 -4.04 12.01 -3.60
N LYS A 29 -3.09 11.09 -3.39
CA LYS A 29 -2.96 9.92 -4.25
C LYS A 29 -2.95 8.66 -3.42
N VAL A 30 -3.22 7.53 -4.05
CA VAL A 30 -3.21 6.23 -3.37
C VAL A 30 -2.47 5.21 -4.21
N SER A 31 -2.02 4.15 -3.57
CA SER A 31 -1.51 2.96 -4.23
C SER A 31 -2.29 1.77 -3.71
N THR A 32 -1.98 0.58 -4.20
CA THR A 32 -2.61 -0.64 -3.69
C THR A 32 -1.54 -1.60 -3.23
N TYR A 33 -1.95 -2.57 -2.40
CA TYR A 33 -1.02 -3.61 -1.95
C TYR A 33 -0.41 -4.33 -3.15
N GLY A 34 -1.22 -4.59 -4.17
CA GLY A 34 -0.73 -5.25 -5.37
C GLY A 34 0.25 -4.40 -6.15
N ASP A 35 0.02 -3.10 -6.22
CA ASP A 35 0.94 -2.20 -6.92
C ASP A 35 2.29 -2.15 -6.23
N LEU A 36 2.29 -2.13 -4.90
CA LEU A 36 3.54 -2.15 -4.16
C LEU A 36 4.28 -3.47 -4.40
N ALA A 37 3.56 -4.57 -4.37
CA ALA A 37 4.16 -5.88 -4.60
C ALA A 37 4.78 -5.95 -5.97
N LYS A 38 4.08 -5.47 -6.98
CA LYS A 38 4.60 -5.43 -8.34
C LYS A 38 5.84 -4.57 -8.45
N ALA A 39 5.80 -3.40 -7.83
CA ALA A 39 6.92 -2.48 -7.88
C ALA A 39 8.18 -3.09 -7.27
N LEU A 40 8.00 -4.00 -6.32
CA LEU A 40 9.12 -4.67 -5.67
C LEU A 40 9.50 -5.98 -6.39
N GLY A 41 8.88 -6.25 -7.52
CA GLY A 41 9.24 -7.42 -8.31
C GLY A 41 8.63 -8.72 -7.84
N ASN A 42 7.64 -8.65 -6.96
CA ASN A 42 7.02 -9.86 -6.43
C ASN A 42 5.51 -9.69 -6.37
N PRO A 43 4.82 -9.85 -7.52
CA PRO A 43 3.39 -9.54 -7.58
C PRO A 43 2.49 -10.40 -6.72
N LEU A 44 3.03 -11.49 -6.16
CA LEU A 44 2.25 -12.35 -5.28
C LEU A 44 2.41 -12.01 -3.81
N ALA A 45 3.10 -10.94 -3.50
CA ALA A 45 3.47 -10.63 -2.13
C ALA A 45 2.56 -9.61 -1.45
N SER A 46 1.34 -9.41 -1.93
CA SER A 46 0.50 -8.36 -1.33
C SER A 46 0.18 -8.62 0.14
N GLN A 47 0.05 -9.89 0.55
CA GLN A 47 -0.17 -10.17 1.96
C GLN A 47 1.04 -9.81 2.82
N GLU A 48 2.21 -10.10 2.31
CA GLU A 48 3.45 -9.74 2.98
C GLU A 48 3.55 -8.23 3.13
N ILE A 49 3.21 -7.51 2.07
CA ILE A 49 3.18 -6.06 2.11
C ILE A 49 2.24 -5.59 3.22
N GLY A 50 1.05 -6.17 3.30
CA GLY A 50 0.09 -5.80 4.34
C GLY A 50 0.66 -5.97 5.74
N ARG A 51 1.39 -7.06 5.98
CA ARG A 51 2.02 -7.28 7.27
C ARG A 51 3.07 -6.23 7.58
N ILE A 52 3.85 -5.89 6.57
CA ILE A 52 4.91 -4.89 6.75
C ILE A 52 4.30 -3.52 7.05
N LEU A 53 3.23 -3.17 6.36
CA LEU A 53 2.56 -1.90 6.63
C LEU A 53 2.02 -1.84 8.06
N GLY A 54 1.53 -2.98 8.55
CA GLY A 54 1.02 -3.03 9.91
C GLY A 54 2.08 -2.80 10.98
N LYS A 55 3.35 -2.94 10.61
CA LYS A 55 4.46 -2.73 11.53
C LYS A 55 5.17 -1.40 11.32
N ASN A 56 4.61 -0.54 10.50
CA ASN A 56 5.20 0.76 10.21
C ASN A 56 5.48 1.51 11.52
N PRO A 57 6.72 1.84 11.81
CA PRO A 57 7.04 2.49 13.08
C PRO A 57 6.69 3.98 13.11
N ASN A 58 6.35 4.54 11.98
CA ASN A 58 6.15 5.99 11.89
C ASN A 58 4.96 6.31 11.00
N PRO A 59 3.74 5.94 11.45
CA PRO A 59 2.54 6.14 10.63
C PRO A 59 2.34 7.61 10.31
N ILE A 60 1.73 7.87 9.19
CA ILE A 60 1.47 9.19 8.64
C ILE A 60 2.71 9.77 7.98
N LYS A 61 3.80 9.86 8.69
CA LYS A 61 5.04 10.32 8.09
C LYS A 61 5.49 9.36 7.00
N VAL A 62 5.43 8.06 7.29
CA VAL A 62 5.56 7.02 6.28
C VAL A 62 4.13 6.62 5.95
N PRO A 63 3.56 7.07 4.83
CA PRO A 63 2.10 7.11 4.68
C PRO A 63 1.47 5.79 4.28
N CYS A 64 1.51 4.82 5.18
CA CYS A 64 0.88 3.53 4.91
C CYS A 64 -0.63 3.66 4.76
N HIS A 65 -1.23 4.74 5.25
CA HIS A 65 -2.65 4.96 5.06
C HIS A 65 -3.02 5.22 3.60
N ARG A 66 -2.05 5.52 2.75
CA ARG A 66 -2.31 5.77 1.32
C ARG A 66 -2.33 4.51 0.48
N VAL A 67 -2.33 3.35 1.12
CA VAL A 67 -2.41 2.07 0.40
C VAL A 67 -3.79 1.47 0.63
N VAL A 68 -4.51 1.25 -0.46
CA VAL A 68 -5.89 0.74 -0.40
C VAL A 68 -5.94 -0.58 -1.13
N MET A 69 -7.10 -1.23 -1.08
CA MET A 69 -7.29 -2.50 -1.76
C MET A 69 -7.42 -2.28 -3.26
N SER A 70 -7.11 -3.31 -4.05
CA SER A 70 -7.14 -3.17 -5.50
C SER A 70 -8.53 -2.87 -6.04
N ASN A 71 -9.57 -3.18 -5.28
CA ASN A 71 -10.92 -2.83 -5.69
C ASN A 71 -11.34 -1.44 -5.22
N GLY A 72 -10.41 -0.68 -4.64
CA GLY A 72 -10.69 0.69 -4.19
C GLY A 72 -11.24 0.81 -2.79
N LYS A 73 -11.48 -0.31 -2.11
CA LYS A 73 -11.94 -0.24 -0.73
C LYS A 73 -10.79 0.16 0.18
N VAL A 74 -11.13 0.77 1.31
CA VAL A 74 -10.13 1.37 2.17
C VAL A 74 -9.16 0.35 2.74
N GLY A 75 -9.62 -0.83 3.07
CA GLY A 75 -8.74 -1.86 3.64
C GLY A 75 -8.44 -1.62 5.10
N GLY A 76 -7.55 -2.45 5.64
CA GLY A 76 -7.21 -2.41 7.06
C GLY A 76 -6.22 -1.32 7.40
N TYR A 77 -6.17 -0.98 8.68
CA TYR A 77 -5.24 0.02 9.19
C TYR A 77 -5.08 -0.25 10.67
N ARG A 78 -3.87 -0.02 11.21
CA ARG A 78 -3.62 -0.33 12.62
C ARG A 78 -4.54 0.47 13.56
N TYR A 79 -4.95 1.65 13.17
CA TYR A 79 -5.83 2.47 14.00
C TYR A 79 -7.28 2.42 13.53
N GLY A 80 -7.63 1.44 12.70
CA GLY A 80 -8.99 1.23 12.23
C GLY A 80 -9.22 1.81 10.85
N SER A 81 -10.05 1.15 10.06
CA SER A 81 -10.31 1.60 8.69
C SER A 81 -11.02 2.93 8.66
N GLU A 82 -11.79 3.24 9.68
CA GLU A 82 -12.45 4.53 9.73
C GLU A 82 -11.45 5.67 9.86
N ARG A 83 -10.44 5.47 10.71
CA ARG A 83 -9.39 6.45 10.85
C ARG A 83 -8.61 6.62 9.55
N LYS A 84 -8.37 5.51 8.87
CA LYS A 84 -7.68 5.54 7.58
C LYS A 84 -8.46 6.36 6.57
N ARG A 85 -9.77 6.14 6.50
CA ARG A 85 -10.62 6.88 5.59
C ARG A 85 -10.60 8.37 5.91
N GLU A 86 -10.65 8.72 7.19
CA GLU A 86 -10.59 10.12 7.59
C GLU A 86 -9.30 10.79 7.14
N LEU A 87 -8.19 10.08 7.30
CA LEU A 87 -6.91 10.62 6.87
C LEU A 87 -6.89 10.85 5.36
N LEU A 88 -7.41 9.90 4.61
CA LEU A 88 -7.47 10.03 3.16
C LEU A 88 -8.40 11.15 2.74
N GLU A 89 -9.52 11.28 3.41
CA GLU A 89 -10.46 12.36 3.09
C GLU A 89 -9.85 13.72 3.34
N LYS A 90 -9.07 13.84 4.40
CA LYS A 90 -8.35 15.09 4.66
C LYS A 90 -7.37 15.42 3.57
N GLU A 91 -6.89 14.41 2.88
CA GLU A 91 -5.93 14.61 1.78
C GLU A 91 -6.63 14.79 0.44
N GLY A 92 -7.95 14.85 0.43
CA GLY A 92 -8.70 15.11 -0.79
C GLY A 92 -9.23 13.88 -1.50
N ILE A 93 -9.09 12.71 -0.91
CA ILE A 93 -9.65 11.48 -1.49
C ILE A 93 -11.11 11.39 -1.13
N SER A 94 -11.97 11.14 -2.09
CA SER A 94 -13.39 10.96 -1.86
C SER A 94 -13.78 9.50 -1.95
N PHE A 95 -14.81 9.11 -1.24
CA PHE A 95 -15.31 7.75 -1.27
C PHE A 95 -16.79 7.76 -1.63
N ILE A 96 -17.20 6.79 -2.45
CA ILE A 96 -18.60 6.58 -2.79
C ILE A 96 -18.90 5.12 -2.50
N ASN A 97 -19.85 4.86 -1.60
CA ASN A 97 -20.20 3.50 -1.19
C ASN A 97 -18.98 2.72 -0.72
N GLY A 98 -18.09 3.39 0.03
CA GLY A 98 -16.94 2.73 0.61
C GLY A 98 -15.78 2.49 -0.35
N VAL A 99 -15.87 3.01 -1.57
CA VAL A 99 -14.85 2.81 -2.59
C VAL A 99 -14.30 4.17 -3.00
N VAL A 100 -12.99 4.25 -3.19
CA VAL A 100 -12.34 5.48 -3.63
C VAL A 100 -12.97 5.92 -4.95
N SER A 101 -13.47 7.16 -5.00
CA SER A 101 -14.00 7.69 -6.24
C SER A 101 -12.87 8.16 -7.11
N ASP A 102 -13.06 8.11 -8.42
CA ASP A 102 -12.03 8.46 -9.40
C ASP A 102 -10.74 7.67 -9.15
N PHE A 103 -10.90 6.39 -8.83
CA PHE A 103 -9.79 5.55 -8.42
C PHE A 103 -8.64 5.58 -9.43
N LYS A 104 -8.95 5.45 -10.69
CA LYS A 104 -7.90 5.48 -11.72
C LYS A 104 -7.12 6.77 -11.70
N LYS A 105 -7.80 7.86 -11.43
CA LYS A 105 -7.19 9.18 -11.46
C LYS A 105 -6.24 9.39 -10.29
N VAL A 106 -6.63 8.91 -9.11
CA VAL A 106 -5.82 9.15 -7.91
C VAL A 106 -4.81 8.04 -7.64
N ARG A 107 -4.89 6.94 -8.37
CA ARG A 107 -3.98 5.81 -8.20
C ARG A 107 -2.66 6.13 -8.86
N VAL A 108 -1.59 6.03 -8.09
CA VAL A 108 -0.27 6.38 -8.60
C VAL A 108 0.44 5.13 -9.11
N ASN A 109 1.25 5.30 -10.15
CA ASN A 109 2.03 4.21 -10.70
C ASN A 109 3.44 4.29 -10.11
N LEU A 110 3.80 3.29 -9.33
CA LEU A 110 5.10 3.25 -8.67
C LEU A 110 6.11 2.35 -9.37
N SER A 111 5.67 1.56 -10.33
CA SER A 111 6.56 0.55 -10.88
C SER A 111 7.42 1.02 -12.02
N SER A 112 7.29 2.15 -12.51
CA SER A 112 8.01 2.47 -13.67
C SER A 112 9.42 2.79 -13.54
N LYS A 113 9.78 2.55 -14.14
CA LYS A 113 10.64 2.90 -14.30
C LYS A 113 10.74 3.62 -15.15
N GLN A 114 10.56 3.95 -15.19
CA GLN A 114 10.59 4.55 -15.77
C GLN A 114 10.76 4.91 -16.09
#